data_ac6afc5b5de7778c9f1fe134e5f4aaaa
#
_entry.id   ac6afc5b5de7778c9f1fe134e5f4aaaa
#
_cell.length_a   1.000
_cell.length_b   1.000
_cell.length_c   1.000
_cell.angle_alpha   90.00
_cell.angle_beta   90.00
_cell.angle_gamma   90.00
#
_symmetry.space_group_name_H-M   'P 1'
#
loop_
_entity.id
_entity.type
_entity.pdbx_description
1 polymer ?
#
loop_
_entity_poly.entity_id
_entity_poly.type
_entity_poly.pdbx_seq_one_letter_code
_entity_poly.pdbx_strand_id
1 'polypeptide(L)'
;MRITLAQVDSRPGELDANVARAEQVIAEAVSTGTDLVVFPELSLSGYTIGDLKEDISIPPDDERMVKLARAANKGAGVLFGFPEAQAHGLHIYNSAAYYEDGQLVHVHRKLFLPNYATFEERKHFLPGQSSRAFPIMGGRHRAATLICNDAWQPQL
;
A
#
# COMPACT_ATOMS: atom_id res chain seq x y z
N MET A 1 -12.87 -17.11 -0.91
CA MET A 1 -11.86 -16.09 -0.59
C MET A 1 -12.29 -15.33 0.65
N ARG A 2 -11.44 -15.31 1.67
CA ARG A 2 -11.63 -14.52 2.90
C ARG A 2 -10.69 -13.32 2.86
N ILE A 3 -11.23 -12.11 3.02
CA ILE A 3 -10.47 -10.87 3.00
C ILE A 3 -10.52 -10.26 4.40
N THR A 4 -9.37 -9.90 4.95
CA THR A 4 -9.25 -9.09 6.16
C THR A 4 -8.97 -7.66 5.79
N LEU A 5 -9.85 -6.75 6.19
CA LEU A 5 -9.62 -5.31 6.09
C LEU A 5 -8.91 -4.86 7.38
N ALA A 6 -7.65 -4.51 7.26
CA ALA A 6 -6.81 -4.08 8.37
C ALA A 6 -7.09 -2.60 8.69
N GLN A 7 -8.09 -2.33 9.50
CA GLN A 7 -8.38 -0.97 9.96
C GLN A 7 -7.41 -0.61 11.07
N VAL A 8 -6.31 0.05 10.70
CA VAL A 8 -5.23 0.45 11.62
C VAL A 8 -5.14 1.96 11.72
N ASP A 9 -4.70 2.43 12.89
CA ASP A 9 -4.33 3.82 13.12
C ASP A 9 -2.82 3.95 12.92
N SER A 10 -2.43 4.49 11.76
CA SER A 10 -1.03 4.64 11.39
C SER A 10 -0.47 5.93 11.97
N ARG A 11 0.70 5.84 12.60
CA ARG A 11 1.39 6.98 13.17
C ARG A 11 2.14 7.76 12.10
N PRO A 12 1.86 9.07 11.93
CA PRO A 12 2.53 9.86 10.90
C PRO A 12 4.05 9.87 11.08
N GLY A 13 4.77 9.47 10.02
CA GLY A 13 6.24 9.45 9.98
C GLY A 13 6.92 8.29 10.72
N GLU A 14 6.21 7.53 11.52
CA GLU A 14 6.78 6.44 12.32
C GLU A 14 6.78 5.11 11.53
N LEU A 15 7.56 5.04 10.44
CA LEU A 15 7.57 3.89 9.53
C LEU A 15 7.80 2.56 10.24
N ASP A 16 8.81 2.46 11.12
CA ASP A 16 9.14 1.20 11.80
C ASP A 16 8.05 0.77 12.78
N ALA A 17 7.40 1.70 13.46
CA ALA A 17 6.27 1.42 14.35
C ALA A 17 5.05 0.92 13.56
N ASN A 18 4.76 1.54 12.40
CA ASN A 18 3.68 1.13 11.52
C ASN A 18 3.95 -0.26 10.90
N VAL A 19 5.19 -0.54 10.51
CA VAL A 19 5.63 -1.87 10.05
C VAL A 19 5.43 -2.92 11.13
N ALA A 20 5.87 -2.65 12.36
CA ALA A 20 5.67 -3.58 13.48
C ALA A 20 4.18 -3.84 13.76
N ARG A 21 3.34 -2.82 13.67
CA ARG A 21 1.89 -2.96 13.80
C ARG A 21 1.29 -3.80 12.67
N ALA A 22 1.72 -3.55 11.43
CA ALA A 22 1.28 -4.33 10.28
C ALA A 22 1.65 -5.82 10.42
N GLU A 23 2.85 -6.14 10.91
CA GLU A 23 3.28 -7.53 11.17
C GLU A 23 2.35 -8.25 12.15
N GLN A 24 1.94 -7.58 13.24
CA GLN A 24 0.98 -8.13 14.20
C GLN A 24 -0.39 -8.43 13.57
N VAL A 25 -0.92 -7.48 12.79
CA VAL A 25 -2.21 -7.62 12.11
C VAL A 25 -2.18 -8.76 11.09
N ILE A 26 -1.09 -8.88 10.33
CA ILE A 26 -0.92 -9.98 9.38
C ILE A 26 -0.91 -11.33 10.10
N ALA A 27 -0.14 -11.45 11.20
CA ALA A 27 -0.07 -12.69 11.97
C ALA A 27 -1.44 -13.11 12.50
N GLU A 28 -2.22 -12.15 13.03
CA GLU A 28 -3.59 -12.39 13.49
C GLU A 28 -4.50 -12.82 12.33
N ALA A 29 -4.50 -12.10 11.22
CA ALA A 29 -5.30 -12.41 10.05
C ALA A 29 -5.00 -13.81 9.48
N VAL A 30 -3.71 -14.16 9.35
CA VAL A 30 -3.28 -15.47 8.88
C VAL A 30 -3.75 -16.59 9.82
N SER A 31 -3.72 -16.36 11.14
CA SER A 31 -4.19 -17.35 12.12
C SER A 31 -5.68 -17.69 11.97
N THR A 32 -6.47 -16.79 11.41
CA THR A 32 -7.91 -16.98 11.13
C THR A 32 -8.21 -17.53 9.73
N GLY A 33 -7.18 -17.87 8.95
CA GLY A 33 -7.32 -18.43 7.60
C GLY A 33 -7.70 -17.39 6.54
N THR A 34 -7.15 -16.20 6.64
CA THR A 34 -7.32 -15.13 5.64
C THR A 34 -6.56 -15.45 4.37
N ASP A 35 -7.18 -15.20 3.21
CA ASP A 35 -6.57 -15.31 1.89
C ASP A 35 -5.90 -14.01 1.42
N LEU A 36 -6.41 -12.84 1.87
CA LEU A 36 -5.92 -11.52 1.49
C LEU A 36 -6.07 -10.54 2.66
N VAL A 37 -4.99 -9.87 3.03
CA VAL A 37 -5.00 -8.75 3.99
C VAL A 37 -4.86 -7.44 3.23
N VAL A 38 -5.78 -6.50 3.45
CA VAL A 38 -5.79 -5.19 2.79
C VAL A 38 -5.61 -4.11 3.85
N PHE A 39 -4.55 -3.34 3.72
CA PHE A 39 -4.24 -2.20 4.57
C PHE A 39 -4.74 -0.89 3.94
N PRO A 40 -4.93 0.18 4.75
CA PRO A 40 -5.34 1.50 4.27
C PRO A 40 -4.31 2.16 3.35
N GLU A 41 -4.77 3.20 2.66
CA GLU A 41 -3.93 4.18 1.96
C GLU A 41 -2.84 4.71 2.91
N LEU A 42 -1.59 4.76 2.44
CA LEU A 42 -0.41 5.24 3.20
C LEU A 42 -0.27 4.60 4.58
N SER A 43 -0.69 3.36 4.74
CA SER A 43 -0.71 2.66 6.04
C SER A 43 0.66 2.53 6.69
N LEU A 44 1.75 2.52 5.90
CA LEU A 44 3.10 2.39 6.45
C LEU A 44 3.70 3.73 6.90
N SER A 45 3.17 4.86 6.43
CA SER A 45 3.70 6.20 6.75
C SER A 45 2.75 7.08 7.56
N GLY A 46 1.46 6.76 7.57
CA GLY A 46 0.41 7.69 7.91
C GLY A 46 0.17 8.70 6.78
N TYR A 47 -0.96 9.42 6.84
CA TYR A 47 -1.42 10.28 5.73
C TYR A 47 -0.80 11.69 5.73
N THR A 48 -0.38 12.24 6.85
CA THR A 48 0.12 13.63 7.00
C THR A 48 1.59 13.79 6.58
N ILE A 49 1.95 13.36 5.38
CA ILE A 49 3.34 13.37 4.88
C ILE A 49 3.89 14.80 4.73
N GLY A 50 3.04 15.77 4.39
CA GLY A 50 3.46 17.15 4.16
C GLY A 50 4.06 17.87 5.37
N ASP A 51 3.79 17.38 6.56
CA ASP A 51 4.27 17.96 7.82
C ASP A 51 5.56 17.29 8.33
N LEU A 52 6.05 16.27 7.64
CA LEU A 52 7.22 15.51 8.06
C LEU A 52 8.51 16.23 7.67
N LYS A 53 9.47 16.22 8.59
CA LYS A 53 10.80 16.82 8.38
C LYS A 53 11.75 15.91 7.62
N GLU A 54 11.46 14.62 7.54
CA GLU A 54 12.31 13.60 6.94
C GLU A 54 11.57 12.90 5.80
N ASP A 55 12.30 12.53 4.77
CA ASP A 55 11.78 11.69 3.69
C ASP A 55 11.60 10.26 4.20
N ILE A 56 10.36 9.80 4.21
CA ILE A 56 9.96 8.45 4.63
C ILE A 56 9.52 7.58 3.44
N SER A 57 9.78 8.05 2.22
CA SER A 57 9.47 7.25 1.03
C SER A 57 10.41 6.04 0.92
N ILE A 58 9.86 4.92 0.47
CA ILE A 58 10.59 3.66 0.35
C ILE A 58 10.37 3.04 -1.03
N PRO A 59 11.33 2.31 -1.59
CA PRO A 59 11.11 1.58 -2.83
C PRO A 59 10.18 0.37 -2.59
N PRO A 60 9.50 -0.12 -3.66
CA PRO A 60 8.61 -1.28 -3.51
C PRO A 60 9.29 -2.57 -3.06
N ASP A 61 10.60 -2.68 -3.23
CA ASP A 61 11.43 -3.81 -2.82
C ASP A 61 12.16 -3.58 -1.49
N ASP A 62 11.74 -2.59 -0.69
CA ASP A 62 12.28 -2.35 0.65
C ASP A 62 12.20 -3.61 1.51
N GLU A 63 13.27 -3.89 2.25
CA GLU A 63 13.38 -5.11 3.07
C GLU A 63 12.26 -5.26 4.09
N ARG A 64 11.73 -4.15 4.63
CA ARG A 64 10.60 -4.15 5.57
C ARG A 64 9.33 -4.64 4.91
N MET A 65 9.05 -4.21 3.67
CA MET A 65 7.88 -4.65 2.90
C MET A 65 7.99 -6.13 2.52
N VAL A 66 9.18 -6.56 2.08
CA VAL A 66 9.46 -7.98 1.79
C VAL A 66 9.32 -8.83 3.04
N LYS A 67 9.79 -8.36 4.19
CA LYS A 67 9.62 -9.04 5.48
C LYS A 67 8.14 -9.20 5.85
N LEU A 68 7.34 -8.13 5.73
CA LEU A 68 5.89 -8.16 5.97
C LEU A 68 5.18 -9.15 5.03
N ALA A 69 5.53 -9.13 3.74
CA ALA A 69 4.98 -10.05 2.76
C ALA A 69 5.30 -11.53 3.10
N ARG A 70 6.51 -11.80 3.61
CA ARG A 70 6.89 -13.14 4.09
C ARG A 70 6.16 -13.54 5.37
N ALA A 71 5.80 -12.60 6.24
CA ALA A 71 5.00 -12.88 7.43
C ALA A 71 3.59 -13.39 7.08
N ALA A 72 3.05 -12.98 5.94
CA ALA A 72 1.80 -13.49 5.37
C ALA A 72 1.91 -14.91 4.79
N ASN A 73 3.09 -15.51 4.91
CA ASN A 73 3.50 -16.77 4.34
C ASN A 73 2.50 -17.89 4.67
N LYS A 74 1.99 -18.56 3.65
CA LYS A 74 1.11 -19.74 3.58
C LYS A 74 -0.09 -19.52 2.64
N GLY A 75 0.12 -18.71 1.57
CA GLY A 75 -0.88 -18.50 0.54
C GLY A 75 -1.82 -17.31 0.78
N ALA A 76 -1.51 -16.43 1.74
CA ALA A 76 -2.22 -15.16 1.88
C ALA A 76 -1.48 -14.05 1.12
N GLY A 77 -2.23 -13.27 0.33
CA GLY A 77 -1.74 -12.03 -0.27
C GLY A 77 -1.81 -10.86 0.71
N VAL A 78 -0.98 -9.84 0.52
CA VAL A 78 -1.00 -8.60 1.32
C VAL A 78 -0.94 -7.39 0.42
N LEU A 79 -1.82 -6.41 0.66
CA LEU A 79 -1.85 -5.12 -0.03
C LEU A 79 -1.56 -4.00 0.97
N PHE A 80 -0.47 -3.26 0.76
CA PHE A 80 -0.05 -2.14 1.61
C PHE A 80 -0.13 -0.81 0.87
N GLY A 81 -0.56 0.26 1.57
CA GLY A 81 -0.41 1.64 1.13
C GLY A 81 0.88 2.26 1.68
N PHE A 82 1.67 2.93 0.84
CA PHE A 82 2.95 3.53 1.21
C PHE A 82 3.36 4.67 0.29
N PRO A 83 4.23 5.60 0.74
CA PRO A 83 4.87 6.57 -0.13
C PRO A 83 6.01 5.89 -0.89
N GLU A 84 5.86 5.75 -2.20
CA GLU A 84 6.83 5.07 -3.06
C GLU A 84 7.93 6.03 -3.51
N ALA A 85 9.18 5.71 -3.18
CA ALA A 85 10.36 6.37 -3.73
C ALA A 85 10.60 5.95 -5.18
N GLN A 86 10.92 6.90 -6.04
CA GLN A 86 11.37 6.60 -7.39
C GLN A 86 12.87 6.28 -7.39
N ALA A 87 13.29 5.25 -8.14
CA ALA A 87 14.67 4.77 -8.17
C ALA A 87 15.71 5.84 -8.56
N HIS A 88 15.31 6.84 -9.35
CA HIS A 88 16.17 7.91 -9.82
C HIS A 88 15.41 9.25 -9.86
N GLY A 89 15.11 9.84 -8.71
CA GLY A 89 14.43 11.12 -8.72
C GLY A 89 14.03 11.62 -7.34
N LEU A 90 13.65 12.89 -7.32
CA LEU A 90 13.14 13.58 -6.14
C LEU A 90 11.62 13.41 -5.97
N HIS A 91 11.01 12.59 -6.82
CA HIS A 91 9.57 12.43 -6.87
C HIS A 91 9.12 11.16 -6.16
N ILE A 92 8.00 11.26 -5.45
CA ILE A 92 7.36 10.16 -4.75
C ILE A 92 5.93 9.95 -5.26
N TYR A 93 5.42 8.75 -5.09
CA TYR A 93 4.03 8.39 -5.43
C TYR A 93 3.27 7.93 -4.18
N ASN A 94 1.98 8.20 -4.14
CA ASN A 94 1.06 7.51 -3.25
C ASN A 94 0.71 6.17 -3.88
N SER A 95 1.22 5.09 -3.33
CA SER A 95 1.19 3.77 -3.96
C SER A 95 0.59 2.69 -3.07
N ALA A 96 0.07 1.66 -3.70
CA ALA A 96 -0.33 0.42 -3.06
C ALA A 96 0.38 -0.77 -3.74
N ALA A 97 1.09 -1.57 -2.97
CA ALA A 97 1.81 -2.74 -3.45
C ALA A 97 1.15 -4.04 -2.98
N TYR A 98 0.93 -4.95 -3.91
CA TYR A 98 0.44 -6.29 -3.65
C TYR A 98 1.57 -7.30 -3.70
N TYR A 99 1.67 -8.08 -2.62
CA TYR A 99 2.60 -9.18 -2.50
C TYR A 99 1.86 -10.50 -2.32
N GLU A 100 2.44 -11.54 -2.88
CA GLU A 100 1.98 -12.93 -2.70
C GLU A 100 3.21 -13.83 -2.59
N ASP A 101 3.20 -14.79 -1.67
CA ASP A 101 4.31 -15.69 -1.39
C ASP A 101 5.67 -14.98 -1.17
N GLY A 102 5.63 -13.81 -0.53
CA GLY A 102 6.79 -12.97 -0.29
C GLY A 102 7.37 -12.26 -1.51
N GLN A 103 6.67 -12.31 -2.65
CA GLN A 103 7.07 -11.68 -3.90
C GLN A 103 6.18 -10.48 -4.23
N LEU A 104 6.77 -9.42 -4.75
CA LEU A 104 6.04 -8.29 -5.30
C LEU A 104 5.37 -8.71 -6.62
N VAL A 105 4.03 -8.62 -6.66
CA VAL A 105 3.24 -8.98 -7.84
C VAL A 105 2.82 -7.74 -8.62
N HIS A 106 2.40 -6.67 -7.90
CA HIS A 106 1.87 -5.46 -8.53
C HIS A 106 2.08 -4.23 -7.65
N VAL A 107 2.30 -3.08 -8.31
CA VAL A 107 2.24 -1.75 -7.68
C VAL A 107 1.25 -0.90 -8.46
N HIS A 108 0.27 -0.35 -7.75
CA HIS A 108 -0.62 0.69 -8.27
C HIS A 108 -0.22 2.03 -7.68
N ARG A 109 -0.05 3.04 -8.54
CA ARG A 109 0.20 4.43 -8.16
C ARG A 109 -1.08 5.23 -8.34
N LYS A 110 -1.50 5.95 -7.32
CA LYS A 110 -2.72 6.76 -7.32
C LYS A 110 -2.75 7.70 -8.51
N LEU A 111 -3.83 7.67 -9.29
CA LEU A 111 -3.99 8.42 -10.53
C LEU A 111 -4.56 9.81 -10.28
N PHE A 112 -5.55 9.91 -9.39
CA PHE A 112 -6.31 11.12 -9.13
C PHE A 112 -5.98 11.69 -7.75
N LEU A 113 -4.98 12.56 -7.71
CA LEU A 113 -4.52 13.22 -6.50
C LEU A 113 -5.48 14.36 -6.13
N PRO A 114 -6.20 14.29 -4.99
CA PRO A 114 -7.07 15.38 -4.55
C PRO A 114 -6.26 16.62 -4.20
N ASN A 115 -6.78 17.77 -4.60
CA ASN A 115 -6.17 19.07 -4.33
C ASN A 115 -7.25 20.10 -4.02
N TYR A 116 -8.12 19.75 -3.06
CA TYR A 116 -9.23 20.55 -2.58
C TYR A 116 -9.40 20.39 -1.07
N ALA A 117 -10.03 21.36 -0.41
CA ALA A 117 -10.18 21.43 1.04
C ALA A 117 -8.83 21.30 1.76
N THR A 118 -8.68 20.30 2.61
CA THR A 118 -7.43 19.99 3.33
C THR A 118 -6.48 19.09 2.56
N PHE A 119 -6.86 18.64 1.36
CA PHE A 119 -6.03 17.75 0.55
C PHE A 119 -5.09 18.56 -0.34
N GLU A 120 -3.81 18.29 -0.24
CA GLU A 120 -2.74 18.94 -1.01
C GLU A 120 -1.79 17.91 -1.64
N GLU A 121 -2.33 16.75 -2.04
CA GLU A 121 -1.52 15.62 -2.48
C GLU A 121 -0.61 15.95 -3.68
N ARG A 122 -1.03 16.86 -4.57
CA ARG A 122 -0.21 17.29 -5.72
C ARG A 122 1.07 18.05 -5.32
N LYS A 123 1.17 18.51 -4.09
CA LYS A 123 2.40 19.13 -3.58
C LYS A 123 3.46 18.08 -3.23
N HIS A 124 3.02 16.85 -2.95
CA HIS A 124 3.88 15.80 -2.39
C HIS A 124 4.06 14.62 -3.34
N PHE A 125 3.05 14.31 -4.17
CA PHE A 125 3.03 13.13 -5.01
C PHE A 125 2.90 13.46 -6.49
N LEU A 126 3.50 12.62 -7.32
CA LEU A 126 3.19 12.55 -8.75
C LEU A 126 1.99 11.61 -8.99
N PRO A 127 1.14 11.90 -10.00
CA PRO A 127 0.09 10.98 -10.39
C PRO A 127 0.66 9.75 -11.08
N GLY A 128 0.04 8.60 -10.84
CA GLY A 128 0.23 7.40 -11.63
C GLY A 128 -0.22 7.58 -13.08
N GLN A 129 0.10 6.62 -13.94
CA GLN A 129 -0.18 6.72 -15.37
C GLN A 129 -1.22 5.71 -15.87
N SER A 130 -1.48 4.65 -15.12
CA SER A 130 -2.41 3.60 -15.54
C SER A 130 -2.95 2.80 -14.37
N SER A 131 -4.19 2.33 -14.50
CA SER A 131 -4.76 1.26 -13.67
C SER A 131 -4.75 -0.04 -14.46
N ARG A 132 -4.35 -1.14 -13.82
CA ARG A 132 -4.28 -2.46 -14.46
C ARG A 132 -4.78 -3.54 -13.51
N ALA A 133 -5.55 -4.47 -14.05
CA ALA A 133 -5.88 -5.68 -13.33
C ALA A 133 -4.69 -6.64 -13.33
N PHE A 134 -4.43 -7.24 -12.17
CA PHE A 134 -3.32 -8.17 -11.94
C PHE A 134 -3.82 -9.49 -11.34
N PRO A 135 -3.06 -10.60 -11.48
CA PRO A 135 -3.42 -11.87 -10.90
C PRO A 135 -3.24 -11.86 -9.39
N ILE A 136 -4.12 -12.54 -8.67
CA ILE A 136 -4.01 -12.79 -7.23
C ILE A 136 -4.32 -14.26 -6.93
N MET A 137 -3.86 -14.77 -5.79
CA MET A 137 -4.08 -16.13 -5.31
C MET A 137 -3.60 -17.20 -6.31
N GLY A 138 -2.35 -17.07 -6.77
CA GLY A 138 -1.76 -17.97 -7.75
C GLY A 138 -2.45 -17.86 -9.11
N GLY A 139 -2.99 -16.70 -9.47
CA GLY A 139 -3.70 -16.47 -10.73
C GLY A 139 -5.15 -16.97 -10.78
N ARG A 140 -5.68 -17.51 -9.67
CA ARG A 140 -7.08 -17.99 -9.61
C ARG A 140 -8.11 -16.86 -9.72
N HIS A 141 -7.72 -15.64 -9.39
CA HIS A 141 -8.54 -14.44 -9.47
C HIS A 141 -7.76 -13.29 -10.10
N ARG A 142 -8.47 -12.25 -10.48
CA ARG A 142 -7.89 -10.97 -10.90
C ARG A 142 -8.42 -9.86 -10.01
N ALA A 143 -7.56 -8.91 -9.65
CA ALA A 143 -7.91 -7.73 -8.89
C ALA A 143 -7.41 -6.47 -9.60
N ALA A 144 -7.98 -5.35 -9.27
CA ALA A 144 -7.45 -4.01 -9.54
C ALA A 144 -7.46 -3.22 -8.24
N THR A 145 -6.52 -2.29 -8.10
CA THR A 145 -6.44 -1.41 -6.94
C THR A 145 -6.86 -0.02 -7.34
N LEU A 146 -7.70 0.60 -6.52
CA LEU A 146 -8.08 2.01 -6.58
C LEU A 146 -7.77 2.64 -5.23
N ILE A 147 -7.04 3.75 -5.21
CA ILE A 147 -6.68 4.43 -3.97
C ILE A 147 -7.60 5.65 -3.79
N CYS A 148 -8.46 5.60 -2.76
CA CYS A 148 -9.30 6.71 -2.31
C CYS A 148 -10.00 7.45 -3.49
N ASN A 149 -9.47 8.61 -3.91
CA ASN A 149 -10.07 9.44 -4.97
C ASN A 149 -10.15 8.76 -6.34
N ASP A 150 -9.35 7.72 -6.60
CA ASP A 150 -9.48 6.93 -7.83
C ASP A 150 -10.86 6.28 -7.95
N ALA A 151 -11.45 5.85 -6.82
CA ALA A 151 -12.74 5.17 -6.81
C ALA A 151 -13.93 6.08 -7.17
N TRP A 152 -13.75 7.38 -7.19
CA TRP A 152 -14.77 8.36 -7.59
C TRP A 152 -14.73 8.69 -9.09
N GLN A 153 -13.80 8.09 -9.83
CA GLN A 153 -13.59 8.37 -11.25
C GLN A 153 -14.22 7.26 -12.11
N PRO A 154 -15.33 7.55 -12.82
CA PRO A 154 -16.07 6.52 -13.55
C PRO A 154 -15.36 5.99 -14.80
N GLN A 155 -14.22 6.59 -15.19
CA GLN A 155 -13.41 6.17 -16.31
C GLN A 155 -12.32 5.13 -15.99
N LEU A 156 -12.20 4.71 -14.72
CA LEU A 156 -11.26 3.68 -14.27
C LEU A 156 -11.86 2.29 -14.27
#